data_0a299e4cc66d2022566cb044e7090a84
#
_entry.id   0a299e4cc66d2022566cb044e7090a84
#
_cell.length_a   1.000
_cell.length_b   1.000
_cell.length_c   1.000
_cell.angle_alpha   90.00
_cell.angle_beta   90.00
_cell.angle_gamma   90.00
#
_symmetry.space_group_name_H-M   'P 1'
#
loop_
_entity.id
_entity.type
_entity.pdbx_description
1 polymer ?
#
loop_
_entity_poly.entity_id
_entity_poly.type
_entity_poly.pdbx_seq_one_letter_code
_entity_poly.pdbx_strand_id
1 'polypeptide(L)'
;EIGSGLVGSEMCIRDRAKPVPVNFRLLRNPKTDMIWVALAGPGCNLVQALLWALALKLFIGMMPSQAAAQLLFDFCYAGISVNLMLMAFNLLPILPLDGGRIVSGLLPLKTAVAYQRTEPWGMGILLILIVTGLVSYFVRPFLMFGSWLVNAIF
;
A
#
# COMPACT_ATOMS: atom_id res chain seq x y z
N GLU A 1 2.05 -45.81 23.50
CA GLU A 1 2.86 -44.86 24.23
C GLU A 1 3.53 -43.92 23.29
N ILE A 2 3.51 -42.66 23.65
CA ILE A 2 4.27 -41.54 23.10
C ILE A 2 3.59 -40.96 21.85
N GLY A 3 3.15 -39.80 21.88
CA GLY A 3 3.36 -38.61 22.67
C GLY A 3 2.65 -37.47 22.04
N SER A 4 1.83 -36.92 22.84
CA SER A 4 1.33 -35.57 22.78
C SER A 4 2.45 -34.58 22.40
N GLY A 5 2.29 -33.77 21.40
CA GLY A 5 3.22 -32.71 21.27
C GLY A 5 3.25 -31.95 19.95
N LEU A 6 2.10 -31.71 19.33
CA LEU A 6 2.03 -30.70 18.24
C LEU A 6 0.60 -30.19 18.07
N VAL A 7 -0.05 -29.95 19.20
CA VAL A 7 -1.27 -29.17 19.25
C VAL A 7 -0.87 -27.83 19.86
N GLY A 8 -0.56 -26.85 19.07
CA GLY A 8 -0.18 -25.58 19.64
C GLY A 8 0.24 -24.52 18.63
N SER A 9 -0.46 -24.36 17.56
CA SER A 9 -0.39 -23.10 16.79
C SER A 9 -1.46 -22.98 15.72
N GLU A 10 -2.55 -23.71 15.83
CA GLU A 10 -3.78 -23.38 15.12
C GLU A 10 -4.66 -22.50 16.01
N MET A 11 -4.13 -21.40 16.47
CA MET A 11 -4.94 -20.44 17.17
C MET A 11 -5.54 -19.47 16.16
N CYS A 12 -6.78 -19.80 15.81
CA CYS A 12 -7.88 -18.87 15.57
C CYS A 12 -7.50 -17.53 14.94
N ILE A 13 -7.40 -17.48 13.63
CA ILE A 13 -7.84 -16.30 12.93
C ILE A 13 -9.22 -16.60 12.37
N ARG A 14 -10.19 -16.37 13.25
CA ARG A 14 -11.60 -16.38 12.93
C ARG A 14 -11.91 -15.21 12.02
N ASP A 15 -12.43 -15.53 10.86
CA ASP A 15 -13.34 -14.74 10.04
C ASP A 15 -13.05 -13.25 9.82
N ARG A 16 -12.42 -12.98 8.68
CA ARG A 16 -12.84 -11.94 7.72
C ARG A 16 -11.83 -11.87 6.58
N ALA A 17 -12.31 -12.10 5.34
CA ALA A 17 -11.55 -12.14 4.10
C ALA A 17 -10.37 -13.12 4.15
N LYS A 18 -10.47 -14.25 3.46
CA LYS A 18 -9.39 -15.25 3.37
C LYS A 18 -8.11 -14.52 2.91
N PRO A 19 -7.12 -14.30 3.77
CA PRO A 19 -5.82 -13.89 3.29
C PRO A 19 -5.31 -15.04 2.43
N VAL A 20 -4.86 -14.75 1.23
CA VAL A 20 -4.16 -15.74 0.41
C VAL A 20 -2.95 -16.18 1.25
N PRO A 21 -2.88 -17.45 1.69
CA PRO A 21 -1.79 -17.90 2.54
C PRO A 21 -0.53 -17.93 1.69
N VAL A 22 0.28 -16.88 1.78
CA VAL A 22 1.63 -16.89 1.20
C VAL A 22 2.45 -17.85 2.07
N ASN A 23 2.75 -19.00 1.54
CA ASN A 23 3.54 -20.01 2.25
C ASN A 23 5.02 -19.59 2.24
N PHE A 24 5.43 -18.84 3.25
CA PHE A 24 6.79 -18.26 3.39
C PHE A 24 7.89 -19.33 3.39
N ARG A 25 7.56 -20.61 3.62
CA ARG A 25 8.51 -21.71 3.59
C ARG A 25 8.91 -22.16 2.17
N LEU A 26 8.15 -21.73 1.15
CA LEU A 26 8.43 -22.05 -0.25
C LEU A 26 9.24 -20.96 -0.97
N LEU A 27 9.53 -19.84 -0.31
CA LEU A 27 10.30 -18.74 -0.87
C LEU A 27 11.79 -19.10 -0.85
N ARG A 28 12.49 -18.91 -1.98
CA ARG A 28 13.94 -19.17 -2.11
C ARG A 28 14.77 -18.31 -1.16
N ASN A 29 14.36 -17.04 -1.02
CA ASN A 29 14.95 -16.05 -0.08
C ASN A 29 13.81 -15.31 0.65
N PRO A 30 13.32 -15.82 1.79
CA PRO A 30 12.12 -15.31 2.45
C PRO A 30 12.13 -13.80 2.71
N LYS A 31 13.30 -13.21 2.99
CA LYS A 31 13.42 -11.77 3.25
C LYS A 31 13.25 -10.91 2.00
N THR A 32 13.97 -11.25 0.94
CA THR A 32 13.94 -10.49 -0.32
C THR A 32 12.60 -10.67 -1.02
N ASP A 33 12.08 -11.88 -1.02
CA ASP A 33 10.78 -12.18 -1.66
C ASP A 33 9.63 -11.46 -0.93
N MET A 34 9.69 -11.35 0.41
CA MET A 34 8.72 -10.58 1.19
C MET A 34 8.74 -9.09 0.84
N ILE A 35 9.92 -8.51 0.57
CA ILE A 35 10.04 -7.11 0.13
C ILE A 35 9.36 -6.93 -1.22
N TRP A 36 9.59 -7.82 -2.19
CA TRP A 36 8.97 -7.73 -3.50
C TRP A 36 7.45 -7.87 -3.45
N VAL A 37 6.94 -8.80 -2.63
CA VAL A 37 5.50 -8.95 -2.41
C VAL A 37 4.91 -7.68 -1.79
N ALA A 38 5.58 -7.09 -0.79
CA ALA A 38 5.13 -5.85 -0.16
C ALA A 38 5.21 -4.64 -1.11
N LEU A 39 6.18 -4.59 -2.02
CA LEU A 39 6.29 -3.53 -3.04
C LEU A 39 5.24 -3.65 -4.14
N ALA A 40 4.71 -4.85 -4.38
CA ALA A 40 3.70 -5.07 -5.42
C ALA A 40 2.42 -4.26 -5.17
N GLY A 41 1.97 -4.12 -3.91
CA GLY A 41 0.80 -3.31 -3.55
C GLY A 41 0.95 -1.84 -3.96
N PRO A 42 1.92 -1.11 -3.40
CA PRO A 42 2.22 0.27 -3.81
C PRO A 42 2.52 0.40 -5.31
N GLY A 43 3.21 -0.57 -5.90
CA GLY A 43 3.50 -0.63 -7.34
C GLY A 43 2.24 -0.69 -8.19
N CYS A 44 1.26 -1.51 -7.82
CA CYS A 44 -0.03 -1.58 -8.52
C CYS A 44 -0.78 -0.25 -8.44
N ASN A 45 -0.78 0.42 -7.29
CA ASN A 45 -1.41 1.73 -7.15
C ASN A 45 -0.74 2.78 -8.05
N LEU A 46 0.60 2.76 -8.16
CA LEU A 46 1.33 3.64 -9.09
C LEU A 46 0.92 3.38 -10.54
N VAL A 47 0.88 2.11 -10.95
CA VAL A 47 0.47 1.74 -12.32
C VAL A 47 -0.97 2.21 -12.60
N GLN A 48 -1.89 2.04 -11.64
CA GLN A 48 -3.26 2.52 -11.78
C GLN A 48 -3.33 4.05 -11.89
N ALA A 49 -2.56 4.79 -11.09
CA ALA A 49 -2.48 6.25 -11.21
C ALA A 49 -1.98 6.69 -12.61
N LEU A 50 -0.96 6.00 -13.15
CA LEU A 50 -0.47 6.25 -14.51
C LEU A 50 -1.50 5.91 -15.59
N LEU A 51 -2.27 4.84 -15.41
CA LEU A 51 -3.36 4.48 -16.34
C LEU A 51 -4.47 5.53 -16.33
N TRP A 52 -4.83 6.10 -15.16
CA TRP A 52 -5.77 7.22 -15.09
C TRP A 52 -5.25 8.47 -15.79
N ALA A 53 -3.97 8.78 -15.63
CA ALA A 53 -3.33 9.90 -16.31
C ALA A 53 -3.30 9.69 -17.83
N LEU A 54 -2.99 8.46 -18.29
CA LEU A 54 -3.04 8.10 -19.69
C LEU A 54 -4.46 8.21 -20.27
N ALA A 55 -5.46 7.71 -19.55
CA ALA A 55 -6.85 7.81 -19.95
C ALA A 55 -7.27 9.29 -20.11
N LEU A 56 -6.91 10.15 -19.16
CA LEU A 56 -7.16 11.58 -19.26
C LEU A 56 -6.55 12.16 -20.54
N LYS A 57 -5.27 11.88 -20.81
CA LYS A 57 -4.56 12.36 -22.01
C LYS A 57 -5.22 11.91 -23.32
N LEU A 58 -5.62 10.66 -23.39
CA LEU A 58 -6.19 10.08 -24.62
C LEU A 58 -7.60 10.57 -24.91
N PHE A 59 -8.42 10.75 -23.88
CA PHE A 59 -9.85 10.97 -24.07
C PHE A 59 -10.29 12.43 -23.90
N ILE A 60 -9.48 13.30 -23.29
CA ILE A 60 -9.87 14.69 -23.01
C ILE A 60 -10.22 15.46 -24.29
N GLY A 61 -9.44 15.28 -25.36
CA GLY A 61 -9.66 15.93 -26.66
C GLY A 61 -10.83 15.37 -27.47
N MET A 62 -11.40 14.24 -27.05
CA MET A 62 -12.55 13.60 -27.71
C MET A 62 -13.88 14.00 -27.08
N MET A 63 -13.87 14.81 -26.01
CA MET A 63 -15.10 15.16 -25.31
C MET A 63 -15.95 16.12 -26.11
N PRO A 64 -17.29 15.87 -26.21
CA PRO A 64 -18.21 16.62 -27.08
C PRO A 64 -18.50 18.03 -26.54
N SER A 65 -18.24 18.30 -25.27
CA SER A 65 -18.48 19.57 -24.63
C SER A 65 -17.49 19.84 -23.50
N GLN A 66 -17.36 21.12 -23.15
CA GLN A 66 -16.48 21.52 -22.03
C GLN A 66 -16.94 20.95 -20.69
N ALA A 67 -18.24 20.81 -20.47
CA ALA A 67 -18.79 20.16 -19.28
C ALA A 67 -18.40 18.68 -19.19
N ALA A 68 -18.44 17.94 -20.31
CA ALA A 68 -18.01 16.55 -20.37
C ALA A 68 -16.50 16.43 -20.16
N ALA A 69 -15.71 17.34 -20.71
CA ALA A 69 -14.26 17.39 -20.49
C ALA A 69 -13.91 17.64 -19.03
N GLN A 70 -14.61 18.57 -18.36
CA GLN A 70 -14.42 18.85 -16.94
C GLN A 70 -14.77 17.63 -16.08
N LEU A 71 -15.88 16.96 -16.37
CA LEU A 71 -16.28 15.75 -15.65
C LEU A 71 -15.25 14.64 -15.79
N LEU A 72 -14.73 14.41 -17.00
CA LEU A 72 -13.67 13.43 -17.25
C LEU A 72 -12.40 13.80 -16.47
N PHE A 73 -12.01 15.08 -16.48
CA PHE A 73 -10.86 15.58 -15.74
C PHE A 73 -11.00 15.28 -14.24
N ASP A 74 -12.13 15.67 -13.64
CA ASP A 74 -12.37 15.49 -12.21
C ASP A 74 -12.35 13.99 -11.83
N PHE A 75 -12.93 13.15 -12.65
CA PHE A 75 -12.96 11.71 -12.43
C PHE A 75 -11.56 11.07 -12.53
N CYS A 76 -10.79 11.40 -13.55
CA CYS A 76 -9.43 10.90 -13.72
C CYS A 76 -8.50 11.45 -12.63
N TYR A 77 -8.64 12.72 -12.27
CA TYR A 77 -7.85 13.34 -11.20
C TYR A 77 -8.13 12.70 -9.84
N ALA A 78 -9.40 12.40 -9.55
CA ALA A 78 -9.78 11.65 -8.36
C ALA A 78 -9.13 10.24 -8.37
N GLY A 79 -9.16 9.54 -9.51
CA GLY A 79 -8.52 8.24 -9.67
C GLY A 79 -7.01 8.28 -9.41
N ILE A 80 -6.30 9.27 -9.98
CA ILE A 80 -4.88 9.50 -9.73
C ILE A 80 -4.63 9.75 -8.24
N SER A 81 -5.37 10.67 -7.64
CA SER A 81 -5.20 11.11 -6.25
C SER A 81 -5.42 9.97 -5.26
N VAL A 82 -6.49 9.19 -5.44
CA VAL A 82 -6.81 8.04 -4.57
C VAL A 82 -5.72 6.98 -4.65
N ASN A 83 -5.26 6.63 -5.85
CA ASN A 83 -4.22 5.63 -6.01
C ASN A 83 -2.88 6.07 -5.40
N LEU A 84 -2.49 7.34 -5.58
CA LEU A 84 -1.27 7.87 -4.97
C LEU A 84 -1.39 7.97 -3.45
N MET A 85 -2.57 8.30 -2.92
CA MET A 85 -2.84 8.30 -1.49
C MET A 85 -2.72 6.88 -0.92
N LEU A 86 -3.33 5.89 -1.57
CA LEU A 86 -3.22 4.47 -1.15
C LEU A 86 -1.78 3.97 -1.22
N MET A 87 -1.02 4.36 -2.25
CA MET A 87 0.40 4.05 -2.36
C MET A 87 1.18 4.64 -1.18
N ALA A 88 0.96 5.92 -0.87
CA ALA A 88 1.61 6.60 0.24
C ALA A 88 1.28 5.93 1.59
N PHE A 89 0.00 5.62 1.83
CA PHE A 89 -0.42 4.90 3.04
C PHE A 89 0.28 3.54 3.16
N ASN A 90 0.29 2.76 2.08
CA ASN A 90 0.91 1.44 2.08
C ASN A 90 2.43 1.49 2.28
N LEU A 91 3.08 2.60 1.92
CA LEU A 91 4.52 2.82 2.13
C LEU A 91 4.88 3.36 3.52
N LEU A 92 3.89 3.66 4.39
CA LEU A 92 4.19 4.05 5.77
C LEU A 92 4.96 2.94 6.48
N PRO A 93 6.05 3.27 7.19
CA PRO A 93 6.89 2.30 7.89
C PRO A 93 6.24 1.83 9.20
N ILE A 94 5.00 1.34 9.13
CA ILE A 94 4.19 0.90 10.27
C ILE A 94 3.57 -0.44 9.93
N LEU A 95 3.80 -1.47 10.75
CA LEU A 95 3.06 -2.72 10.63
C LEU A 95 1.60 -2.51 11.06
N PRO A 96 0.62 -3.12 10.38
CA PRO A 96 0.71 -4.20 9.39
C PRO A 96 0.82 -3.75 7.93
N LEU A 97 1.10 -2.47 7.63
CA LEU A 97 1.19 -1.93 6.27
C LEU A 97 2.41 -2.51 5.51
N ASP A 98 2.36 -2.44 4.18
CA ASP A 98 3.43 -2.97 3.32
C ASP A 98 4.78 -2.30 3.57
N GLY A 99 4.79 -0.97 3.83
CA GLY A 99 6.00 -0.24 4.22
C GLY A 99 6.65 -0.79 5.48
N GLY A 100 5.86 -1.18 6.48
CA GLY A 100 6.36 -1.86 7.67
C GLY A 100 6.98 -3.23 7.36
N ARG A 101 6.40 -3.97 6.42
CA ARG A 101 6.95 -5.26 5.96
C ARG A 101 8.26 -5.08 5.20
N ILE A 102 8.35 -4.04 4.35
CA ILE A 102 9.59 -3.67 3.66
C ILE A 102 10.70 -3.37 4.67
N VAL A 103 10.41 -2.52 5.67
CA VAL A 103 11.36 -2.20 6.75
C VAL A 103 11.79 -3.46 7.49
N SER A 104 10.84 -4.32 7.88
CA SER A 104 11.15 -5.60 8.54
C SER A 104 12.07 -6.49 7.69
N GLY A 105 11.88 -6.53 6.38
CA GLY A 105 12.73 -7.28 5.46
C GLY A 105 14.15 -6.74 5.32
N LEU A 106 14.32 -5.42 5.42
CA LEU A 106 15.62 -4.76 5.33
C LEU A 106 16.44 -4.86 6.63
N LEU A 107 15.78 -5.02 7.78
CA LEU A 107 16.44 -5.09 9.08
C LEU A 107 17.19 -6.42 9.31
N PRO A 108 18.28 -6.42 10.09
CA PRO A 108 18.88 -7.64 10.63
C PRO A 108 17.87 -8.46 11.43
N LEU A 109 18.03 -9.78 11.46
CA LEU A 109 17.05 -10.71 12.05
C LEU A 109 16.63 -10.33 13.48
N LYS A 110 17.59 -9.96 14.34
CA LYS A 110 17.31 -9.59 15.74
C LYS A 110 16.40 -8.36 15.84
N THR A 111 16.68 -7.32 15.06
CA THR A 111 15.90 -6.07 15.03
C THR A 111 14.58 -6.25 14.31
N ALA A 112 14.53 -7.07 13.26
CA ALA A 112 13.29 -7.40 12.56
C ALA A 112 12.26 -8.08 13.50
N VAL A 113 12.70 -9.04 14.30
CA VAL A 113 11.85 -9.71 15.30
C VAL A 113 11.34 -8.72 16.36
N ALA A 114 12.19 -7.81 16.84
CA ALA A 114 11.78 -6.77 17.78
C ALA A 114 10.75 -5.82 17.15
N TYR A 115 10.97 -5.43 15.89
CA TYR A 115 10.06 -4.57 15.15
C TYR A 115 8.71 -5.25 14.87
N GLN A 116 8.69 -6.54 14.53
CA GLN A 116 7.44 -7.30 14.33
C GLN A 116 6.58 -7.38 15.61
N ARG A 117 7.18 -7.29 16.79
CA ARG A 117 6.42 -7.23 18.05
C ARG A 117 5.57 -5.96 18.20
N THR A 118 5.83 -4.92 17.41
CA THR A 118 5.02 -3.69 17.40
C THR A 118 3.76 -3.82 16.55
N GLU A 119 3.60 -4.88 15.76
CA GLU A 119 2.45 -5.09 14.86
C GLU A 119 1.07 -4.94 15.57
N PRO A 120 0.84 -5.47 16.78
CA PRO A 120 -0.44 -5.30 17.46
C PRO A 120 -0.79 -3.84 17.77
N TRP A 121 0.23 -2.99 17.91
CA TRP A 121 0.08 -1.55 18.20
C TRP A 121 0.01 -0.69 16.93
N GLY A 122 0.36 -1.26 15.78
CA GLY A 122 0.48 -0.53 14.53
C GLY A 122 -0.80 0.16 14.09
N MET A 123 -1.96 -0.50 14.24
CA MET A 123 -3.26 0.11 13.94
C MET A 123 -3.58 1.29 14.86
N GLY A 124 -3.24 1.20 16.16
CA GLY A 124 -3.40 2.30 17.11
C GLY A 124 -2.50 3.49 16.77
N ILE A 125 -1.24 3.22 16.43
CA ILE A 125 -0.26 4.23 15.98
C ILE A 125 -0.77 4.92 14.72
N LEU A 126 -1.24 4.15 13.74
CA LEU A 126 -1.79 4.68 12.50
C LEU A 126 -2.99 5.60 12.74
N LEU A 127 -3.90 5.18 13.62
CA LEU A 127 -5.07 5.99 13.98
C LEU A 127 -4.64 7.32 14.62
N ILE A 128 -3.69 7.31 15.54
CA ILE A 128 -3.15 8.53 16.16
C ILE A 128 -2.53 9.45 15.10
N LEU A 129 -1.74 8.90 14.16
CA LEU A 129 -1.13 9.67 13.09
C LEU A 129 -2.15 10.29 12.14
N ILE A 130 -3.28 9.61 11.89
CA ILE A 130 -4.39 10.16 11.09
C ILE A 130 -5.06 11.29 11.84
N VAL A 131 -5.42 11.08 13.11
CA VAL A 131 -6.13 12.09 13.94
C VAL A 131 -5.27 13.33 14.16
N THR A 132 -3.97 13.17 14.35
CA THR A 132 -3.03 14.30 14.50
C THR A 132 -2.70 14.99 13.18
N GLY A 133 -3.10 14.44 12.04
CA GLY A 133 -2.80 14.97 10.71
C GLY A 133 -1.36 14.76 10.25
N LEU A 134 -0.51 14.09 11.04
CA LEU A 134 0.89 13.82 10.68
C LEU A 134 1.04 12.99 9.40
N VAL A 135 0.08 12.13 9.12
CA VAL A 135 0.04 11.37 7.86
C VAL A 135 0.03 12.29 6.65
N SER A 136 -0.59 13.47 6.75
CA SER A 136 -0.68 14.43 5.65
C SER A 136 0.69 14.90 5.17
N TYR A 137 1.66 15.05 6.07
CA TYR A 137 3.05 15.40 5.71
C TYR A 137 3.71 14.32 4.87
N PHE A 138 3.41 13.05 5.17
CA PHE A 138 3.94 11.92 4.42
C PHE A 138 3.24 11.75 3.07
N VAL A 139 1.93 11.94 3.02
CA VAL A 139 1.11 11.76 1.81
C VAL A 139 1.29 12.92 0.81
N ARG A 140 1.53 14.14 1.31
CA ARG A 140 1.62 15.36 0.51
C ARG A 140 2.58 15.28 -0.70
N PRO A 141 3.82 14.78 -0.60
CA PRO A 141 4.72 14.68 -1.75
C PRO A 141 4.18 13.77 -2.86
N PHE A 142 3.43 12.72 -2.51
CA PHE A 142 2.81 11.83 -3.50
C PHE A 142 1.66 12.52 -4.25
N LEU A 143 0.85 13.33 -3.55
CA LEU A 143 -0.19 14.13 -4.18
C LEU A 143 0.40 15.25 -5.05
N MET A 144 1.50 15.87 -4.62
CA MET A 144 2.22 16.84 -5.44
C MET A 144 2.79 16.20 -6.71
N PHE A 145 3.28 14.96 -6.64
CA PHE A 145 3.68 14.21 -7.82
C PHE A 145 2.49 13.96 -8.74
N GLY A 146 1.30 13.66 -8.22
CA GLY A 146 0.08 13.50 -9.02
C GLY A 146 -0.31 14.79 -9.77
N SER A 147 -0.29 15.93 -9.07
CA SER A 147 -0.57 17.23 -9.71
C SER A 147 0.50 17.61 -10.76
N TRP A 148 1.77 17.33 -10.49
CA TRP A 148 2.84 17.50 -11.45
C TRP A 148 2.63 16.61 -12.70
N LEU A 149 2.25 15.34 -12.49
CA LEU A 149 1.97 14.40 -13.57
C LEU A 149 0.84 14.92 -14.48
N VAL A 150 -0.25 15.42 -13.89
CA VAL A 150 -1.36 15.99 -14.65
C VAL A 150 -0.91 17.24 -15.41
N ASN A 151 -0.16 18.15 -14.78
CA ASN A 151 0.37 19.35 -15.45
C ASN A 151 1.39 19.03 -16.57
N ALA A 152 2.09 17.91 -16.49
CA ALA A 152 3.00 17.46 -17.54
C ALA A 152 2.27 16.87 -18.78
N ILE A 153 0.98 16.55 -18.63
CA ILE A 153 0.13 16.01 -19.69
C ILE A 153 -0.48 17.13 -20.54
N PHE A 154 -0.72 18.29 -19.93
CA PHE A 154 -1.29 19.50 -20.53
C PHE A 154 -0.24 20.59 -20.73
#